data_c3293c88a0fbf634b951d4d0d40edf36
#
_entry.id   c3293c88a0fbf634b951d4d0d40edf36
#
_cell.length_a   1.000
_cell.length_b   1.000
_cell.length_c   1.000
_cell.angle_alpha   90.00
_cell.angle_beta   90.00
_cell.angle_gamma   90.00
#
_symmetry.space_group_name_H-M   'P 1'
#
loop_
_entity.id
_entity.type
_entity.pdbx_description
1 polymer ?
#
loop_
_entity_poly.entity_id
_entity_poly.type
_entity_poly.pdbx_seq_one_letter_code
_entity_poly.pdbx_strand_id
1 'polypeptide(L)'
;DEGYVGTVDLNGQPDQLHILAHLDVVGIGDGWDTDPFTLVHDGDLIYGRGTDDDKGPAVAAMMAMRCVKELELPLSKNVKLVLGTDEETGSRDIEHYYASHPYAPNSVTPDSDFPVTNIEKARYAPVFSAEFAPAEANGPHLVRIQGGIRANVAPGECRAVVAGLNAQQCAEVCKVVEHKTGVTFTLMDEGDKLAIAAHGAEAHAST
;
A
#
# COMPACT_ATOMS: atom_id res chain seq x y z
N ASP A 1 5.96 14.99 -17.28
CA ASP A 1 6.34 16.29 -16.76
C ASP A 1 7.50 16.11 -15.76
N GLU A 2 8.67 16.67 -16.08
CA GLU A 2 9.91 16.62 -15.28
C GLU A 2 10.34 15.22 -14.79
N GLY A 3 9.82 14.15 -15.42
CA GLY A 3 10.08 12.76 -15.02
C GLY A 3 9.24 12.24 -13.85
N TYR A 4 8.33 13.06 -13.30
CA TYR A 4 7.44 12.65 -12.19
C TYR A 4 6.08 12.18 -12.67
N VAL A 5 5.52 12.82 -13.71
CA VAL A 5 4.17 12.54 -14.18
C VAL A 5 4.19 12.38 -15.71
N GLY A 6 3.56 11.31 -16.21
CA GLY A 6 3.26 11.11 -17.61
C GLY A 6 1.87 11.64 -17.95
N THR A 7 1.69 12.20 -19.15
CA THR A 7 0.35 12.62 -19.61
C THR A 7 0.06 12.15 -21.02
N VAL A 8 -1.18 11.81 -21.29
CA VAL A 8 -1.70 11.47 -22.61
C VAL A 8 -2.96 12.28 -22.87
N ASP A 9 -2.95 13.09 -23.91
CA ASP A 9 -4.10 13.86 -24.36
C ASP A 9 -4.87 13.12 -25.47
N LEU A 10 -6.18 13.10 -25.39
CA LEU A 10 -7.03 12.55 -26.44
C LEU A 10 -7.02 13.45 -27.69
N ASN A 11 -7.09 14.78 -27.47
CA ASN A 11 -7.06 15.79 -28.52
C ASN A 11 -6.49 17.12 -27.99
N GLY A 12 -6.45 18.16 -28.84
CA GLY A 12 -5.94 19.49 -28.47
C GLY A 12 -7.00 20.48 -27.99
N GLN A 13 -8.18 20.01 -27.56
CA GLN A 13 -9.24 20.87 -27.03
C GLN A 13 -9.02 21.15 -25.54
N PRO A 14 -9.75 22.12 -24.94
CA PRO A 14 -9.66 22.36 -23.50
C PRO A 14 -10.06 21.13 -22.67
N ASP A 15 -9.32 20.87 -21.61
CA ASP A 15 -9.55 19.75 -20.71
C ASP A 15 -10.94 19.78 -20.07
N GLN A 16 -11.62 18.65 -20.06
CA GLN A 16 -12.91 18.45 -19.41
C GLN A 16 -12.84 17.35 -18.35
N LEU A 17 -12.01 16.34 -18.58
CA LEU A 17 -11.85 15.19 -17.72
C LEU A 17 -10.39 14.85 -17.57
N HIS A 18 -9.91 14.73 -16.34
CA HIS A 18 -8.66 14.04 -16.04
C HIS A 18 -8.99 12.63 -15.51
N ILE A 19 -8.29 11.64 -16.05
CA ILE A 19 -8.25 10.28 -15.52
C ILE A 19 -6.92 10.16 -14.80
N LEU A 20 -6.94 9.92 -13.50
CA LEU A 20 -5.73 9.82 -12.67
C LEU A 20 -5.45 8.35 -12.41
N ALA A 21 -4.28 7.89 -12.77
CA ALA A 21 -3.81 6.54 -12.52
C ALA A 21 -2.34 6.57 -12.10
N HIS A 22 -1.83 5.50 -11.50
CA HIS A 22 -0.43 5.45 -11.09
C HIS A 22 0.33 4.25 -11.65
N LEU A 23 1.66 4.37 -11.70
CA LEU A 23 2.56 3.37 -12.26
C LEU A 23 3.46 2.71 -11.21
N ASP A 24 3.63 3.35 -10.06
CA ASP A 24 4.34 2.78 -8.93
C ASP A 24 3.53 1.65 -8.28
N VAL A 25 4.17 0.88 -7.45
CA VAL A 25 3.57 -0.28 -6.80
C VAL A 25 4.11 -0.43 -5.39
N VAL A 26 3.31 -1.02 -4.49
CA VAL A 26 3.78 -1.44 -3.16
C VAL A 26 4.88 -2.51 -3.27
N GLY A 27 5.60 -2.73 -2.19
CA GLY A 27 6.56 -3.84 -2.07
C GLY A 27 5.90 -5.18 -2.39
N ILE A 28 6.70 -6.14 -2.83
CA ILE A 28 6.19 -7.45 -3.28
C ILE A 28 5.49 -8.26 -2.17
N GLY A 29 5.87 -8.08 -0.90
CA GLY A 29 5.37 -8.93 0.20
C GLY A 29 5.81 -10.39 0.05
N ASP A 30 5.12 -11.27 0.78
CA ASP A 30 5.35 -12.71 0.78
C ASP A 30 4.17 -13.46 0.13
N GLY A 31 4.34 -14.77 -0.12
CA GLY A 31 3.25 -15.64 -0.58
C GLY A 31 2.98 -15.67 -2.09
N TRP A 32 3.91 -15.21 -2.90
CA TRP A 32 3.83 -15.32 -4.35
C TRP A 32 4.19 -16.73 -4.82
N ASP A 33 3.33 -17.31 -5.65
CA ASP A 33 3.59 -18.59 -6.35
C ASP A 33 4.39 -18.39 -7.65
N THR A 34 4.50 -17.15 -8.13
CA THR A 34 5.20 -16.76 -9.35
C THR A 34 6.11 -15.56 -9.07
N ASP A 35 7.02 -15.24 -9.99
CA ASP A 35 7.76 -13.98 -9.92
C ASP A 35 6.79 -12.79 -10.06
N PRO A 36 6.69 -11.92 -9.04
CA PRO A 36 5.73 -10.81 -9.05
C PRO A 36 5.96 -9.78 -10.15
N PHE A 37 7.17 -9.71 -10.72
CA PHE A 37 7.50 -8.78 -11.80
C PHE A 37 7.52 -9.44 -13.20
N THR A 38 7.14 -10.70 -13.29
CA THR A 38 6.96 -11.40 -14.54
C THR A 38 5.47 -11.65 -14.77
N LEU A 39 4.91 -11.05 -15.82
CA LEU A 39 3.50 -11.21 -16.15
C LEU A 39 3.19 -12.66 -16.51
N VAL A 40 2.27 -13.27 -15.80
CA VAL A 40 1.79 -14.63 -16.03
C VAL A 40 0.34 -14.59 -16.52
N HIS A 41 0.06 -15.31 -17.60
CA HIS A 41 -1.28 -15.54 -18.12
C HIS A 41 -1.75 -16.94 -17.75
N ASP A 42 -2.96 -17.05 -17.18
CA ASP A 42 -3.65 -18.31 -16.96
C ASP A 42 -5.11 -18.18 -17.39
N GLY A 43 -5.42 -18.64 -18.58
CA GLY A 43 -6.71 -18.44 -19.20
C GLY A 43 -7.05 -16.95 -19.37
N ASP A 44 -8.12 -16.50 -18.74
CA ASP A 44 -8.56 -15.10 -18.76
C ASP A 44 -7.98 -14.26 -17.62
N LEU A 45 -7.10 -14.83 -16.80
CA LEU A 45 -6.47 -14.18 -15.67
C LEU A 45 -5.04 -13.75 -15.98
N ILE A 46 -4.64 -12.63 -15.42
CA ILE A 46 -3.27 -12.11 -15.46
C ILE A 46 -2.78 -11.89 -14.03
N TYR A 47 -1.58 -12.40 -13.75
CA TYR A 47 -0.94 -12.28 -12.46
C TYR A 47 0.34 -11.46 -12.57
N GLY A 48 0.56 -10.58 -11.61
CA GLY A 48 1.76 -9.77 -11.48
C GLY A 48 1.53 -8.58 -10.57
N ARG A 49 2.58 -8.07 -9.93
CA ARG A 49 2.48 -6.88 -9.09
C ARG A 49 2.10 -5.67 -9.96
N GLY A 50 1.01 -4.97 -9.58
CA GLY A 50 0.48 -3.81 -10.30
C GLY A 50 -0.44 -4.15 -11.47
N THR A 51 -0.84 -5.40 -11.68
CA THR A 51 -1.81 -5.76 -12.73
C THR A 51 -3.22 -5.29 -12.40
N ASP A 52 -3.58 -5.23 -11.13
CA ASP A 52 -4.86 -4.75 -10.62
C ASP A 52 -4.73 -3.29 -10.16
N ASP A 53 -3.74 -3.02 -9.37
CA ASP A 53 -3.42 -1.75 -8.73
C ASP A 53 -2.08 -1.20 -9.29
N ASP A 54 -2.07 -0.24 -10.20
CA ASP A 54 -3.17 0.38 -10.96
C ASP A 54 -2.88 0.33 -12.48
N LYS A 55 -1.87 -0.48 -12.93
CA LYS A 55 -1.45 -0.50 -14.35
C LYS A 55 -2.51 -1.11 -15.27
N GLY A 56 -3.30 -2.09 -14.79
CA GLY A 56 -4.40 -2.63 -15.56
C GLY A 56 -5.47 -1.58 -15.85
N PRO A 57 -6.04 -0.92 -14.84
CA PRO A 57 -6.95 0.20 -15.00
C PRO A 57 -6.37 1.35 -15.83
N ALA A 58 -5.10 1.71 -15.63
CA ALA A 58 -4.42 2.72 -16.45
C ALA A 58 -4.41 2.35 -17.94
N VAL A 59 -4.10 1.09 -18.26
CA VAL A 59 -4.13 0.58 -19.64
C VAL A 59 -5.56 0.55 -20.17
N ALA A 60 -6.54 0.17 -19.36
CA ALA A 60 -7.96 0.18 -19.76
C ALA A 60 -8.42 1.60 -20.11
N ALA A 61 -8.07 2.59 -19.30
CA ALA A 61 -8.33 4.00 -19.59
C ALA A 61 -7.68 4.46 -20.89
N MET A 62 -6.41 4.14 -21.10
CA MET A 62 -5.68 4.46 -22.33
C MET A 62 -6.31 3.80 -23.57
N MET A 63 -6.75 2.55 -23.45
CA MET A 63 -7.43 1.84 -24.54
C MET A 63 -8.80 2.42 -24.83
N ALA A 64 -9.55 2.85 -23.81
CA ALA A 64 -10.82 3.57 -24.02
C ALA A 64 -10.61 4.89 -24.79
N MET A 65 -9.58 5.67 -24.41
CA MET A 65 -9.22 6.90 -25.14
C MET A 65 -8.83 6.57 -26.60
N ARG A 66 -8.07 5.50 -26.80
CA ARG A 66 -7.67 5.03 -28.14
C ARG A 66 -8.90 4.64 -28.98
N CYS A 67 -9.86 3.91 -28.43
CA CYS A 67 -11.10 3.57 -29.11
C CYS A 67 -11.86 4.81 -29.57
N VAL A 68 -12.00 5.82 -28.70
CA VAL A 68 -12.66 7.09 -29.04
C VAL A 68 -11.93 7.78 -30.21
N LYS A 69 -10.60 7.77 -30.19
CA LYS A 69 -9.77 8.35 -31.24
C LYS A 69 -9.89 7.61 -32.59
N GLU A 70 -9.84 6.28 -32.56
CA GLU A 70 -9.94 5.43 -33.76
C GLU A 70 -11.34 5.46 -34.40
N LEU A 71 -12.37 5.68 -33.58
CA LEU A 71 -13.75 5.89 -34.06
C LEU A 71 -14.00 7.31 -34.59
N GLU A 72 -13.00 8.18 -34.54
CA GLU A 72 -13.06 9.58 -34.99
C GLU A 72 -14.26 10.34 -34.41
N LEU A 73 -14.61 10.07 -33.13
CA LEU A 73 -15.76 10.72 -32.50
C LEU A 73 -15.50 12.22 -32.34
N PRO A 74 -16.46 13.07 -32.77
CA PRO A 74 -16.28 14.52 -32.73
C PRO A 74 -16.41 15.06 -31.31
N LEU A 75 -15.28 15.19 -30.59
CA LEU A 75 -15.25 15.73 -29.25
C LEU A 75 -14.82 17.19 -29.26
N SER A 76 -15.58 18.06 -28.60
CA SER A 76 -15.26 19.48 -28.39
C SER A 76 -14.44 19.74 -27.12
N LYS A 77 -14.07 18.69 -26.38
CA LYS A 77 -13.33 18.73 -25.13
C LYS A 77 -12.28 17.64 -25.11
N ASN A 78 -11.22 17.88 -24.32
CA ASN A 78 -10.16 16.92 -24.10
C ASN A 78 -10.46 16.00 -22.89
N VAL A 79 -9.98 14.78 -23.02
CA VAL A 79 -9.77 13.84 -21.89
C VAL A 79 -8.26 13.65 -21.78
N LYS A 80 -7.72 13.86 -20.60
CA LYS A 80 -6.32 13.67 -20.30
C LYS A 80 -6.13 12.54 -19.32
N LEU A 81 -5.33 11.57 -19.66
CA LEU A 81 -4.81 10.57 -18.72
C LEU A 81 -3.56 11.13 -18.06
N VAL A 82 -3.54 11.16 -16.75
CA VAL A 82 -2.41 11.62 -15.92
C VAL A 82 -1.89 10.40 -15.17
N LEU A 83 -0.64 10.04 -15.39
CA LEU A 83 0.02 8.86 -14.86
C LEU A 83 1.03 9.29 -13.80
N GLY A 84 0.69 9.06 -12.54
CA GLY A 84 1.55 9.31 -11.38
C GLY A 84 2.59 8.22 -11.16
N THR A 85 3.53 8.49 -10.28
CA THR A 85 4.64 7.59 -9.92
C THR A 85 4.96 7.57 -8.42
N ASP A 86 4.08 8.10 -7.56
CA ASP A 86 4.28 8.22 -6.11
C ASP A 86 2.96 8.06 -5.32
N GLU A 87 1.94 7.40 -5.89
CA GLU A 87 0.64 7.21 -5.22
C GLU A 87 0.82 6.46 -3.91
N GLU A 88 1.54 5.37 -3.96
CA GLU A 88 1.78 4.43 -2.86
C GLU A 88 2.63 5.01 -1.72
N THR A 89 3.24 6.18 -1.93
CA THR A 89 4.11 6.82 -0.94
C THR A 89 3.75 8.27 -0.63
N GLY A 90 2.61 8.77 -1.16
CA GLY A 90 2.01 10.03 -0.72
C GLY A 90 1.68 11.02 -1.82
N SER A 91 1.67 10.62 -3.10
CA SER A 91 1.17 11.41 -4.25
C SER A 91 1.80 12.81 -4.41
N ARG A 92 3.07 12.96 -4.04
CA ARG A 92 3.79 14.25 -4.14
C ARG A 92 4.03 14.66 -5.59
N ASP A 93 4.09 13.69 -6.49
CA ASP A 93 4.17 13.86 -7.93
C ASP A 93 2.94 14.56 -8.51
N ILE A 94 1.75 14.14 -8.08
CA ILE A 94 0.48 14.76 -8.47
C ILE A 94 0.33 16.14 -7.85
N GLU A 95 0.74 16.34 -6.59
CA GLU A 95 0.81 17.65 -5.95
C GLU A 95 1.73 18.59 -6.74
N HIS A 96 2.92 18.10 -7.13
CA HIS A 96 3.87 18.86 -7.95
C HIS A 96 3.30 19.21 -9.33
N TYR A 97 2.67 18.26 -10.01
CA TYR A 97 2.04 18.48 -11.31
C TYR A 97 0.97 19.58 -11.25
N TYR A 98 0.04 19.49 -10.31
CA TYR A 98 -1.05 20.45 -10.18
C TYR A 98 -0.64 21.78 -9.55
N ALA A 99 0.56 21.92 -9.03
CA ALA A 99 1.09 23.22 -8.63
C ALA A 99 1.30 24.17 -9.84
N SER A 100 1.49 23.59 -11.05
CA SER A 100 1.73 24.36 -12.28
C SER A 100 0.69 24.10 -13.39
N HIS A 101 -0.18 23.13 -13.25
CA HIS A 101 -1.19 22.75 -14.23
C HIS A 101 -2.61 22.93 -13.65
N PRO A 102 -3.57 23.43 -14.45
CA PRO A 102 -4.94 23.57 -13.97
C PRO A 102 -5.62 22.21 -13.81
N TYR A 103 -6.52 22.12 -12.84
CA TYR A 103 -7.43 20.99 -12.72
C TYR A 103 -8.45 20.98 -13.85
N ALA A 104 -8.81 19.79 -14.33
CA ALA A 104 -10.00 19.66 -15.17
C ALA A 104 -11.29 19.89 -14.35
N PRO A 105 -12.41 20.27 -14.99
CA PRO A 105 -13.70 20.38 -14.32
C PRO A 105 -14.16 19.08 -13.65
N ASN A 106 -13.73 17.93 -14.16
CA ASN A 106 -14.01 16.62 -13.60
C ASN A 106 -12.74 15.78 -13.53
N SER A 107 -12.67 14.91 -12.51
CA SER A 107 -11.60 13.92 -12.37
C SER A 107 -12.19 12.60 -11.94
N VAL A 108 -11.61 11.52 -12.41
CA VAL A 108 -11.89 10.15 -11.97
C VAL A 108 -10.56 9.44 -11.75
N THR A 109 -10.53 8.51 -10.82
CA THR A 109 -9.46 7.53 -10.70
C THR A 109 -10.06 6.13 -10.93
N PRO A 110 -9.43 5.28 -11.75
CA PRO A 110 -9.88 3.90 -11.92
C PRO A 110 -9.39 2.98 -10.82
N ASP A 111 -8.60 3.47 -9.88
CA ASP A 111 -8.00 2.78 -8.76
C ASP A 111 -9.01 2.55 -7.63
N SER A 112 -10.06 1.76 -7.91
CA SER A 112 -11.13 1.47 -6.96
C SER A 112 -12.05 0.35 -7.49
N ASP A 113 -12.90 -0.17 -6.59
CA ASP A 113 -13.90 -1.17 -6.91
C ASP A 113 -15.03 -0.63 -7.80
N PHE A 114 -15.59 -1.52 -8.64
CA PHE A 114 -16.75 -1.23 -9.45
C PHE A 114 -18.07 -1.32 -8.65
N PRO A 115 -19.10 -0.55 -9.04
CA PRO A 115 -19.14 0.34 -10.22
C PRO A 115 -18.57 1.74 -9.96
N VAL A 116 -18.68 2.29 -8.77
CA VAL A 116 -18.17 3.61 -8.39
C VAL A 116 -18.05 3.71 -6.87
N THR A 117 -16.89 4.02 -6.38
CA THR A 117 -16.67 4.45 -5.00
C THR A 117 -16.67 5.98 -4.96
N ASN A 118 -17.60 6.58 -4.23
CA ASN A 118 -17.72 8.04 -4.08
C ASN A 118 -17.60 8.51 -2.63
N ILE A 119 -17.35 7.58 -1.71
CA ILE A 119 -17.12 7.85 -0.28
C ILE A 119 -16.01 6.93 0.19
N GLU A 120 -14.98 7.52 0.75
CA GLU A 120 -13.87 6.79 1.37
C GLU A 120 -13.77 7.11 2.86
N LYS A 121 -13.21 6.17 3.63
CA LYS A 121 -12.87 6.39 5.02
C LYS A 121 -11.69 7.37 5.11
N ALA A 122 -11.76 8.32 6.01
CA ALA A 122 -10.62 9.17 6.30
C ALA A 122 -9.45 8.35 6.86
N ARG A 123 -8.23 8.68 6.44
CA ARG A 123 -7.01 8.09 6.98
C ARG A 123 -6.53 8.90 8.18
N TYR A 124 -6.24 8.21 9.28
CA TYR A 124 -5.59 8.79 10.44
C TYR A 124 -4.41 7.90 10.86
N ALA A 125 -3.20 8.37 10.67
CA ALA A 125 -1.97 7.65 10.97
C ALA A 125 -1.08 8.46 11.93
N PRO A 126 -1.43 8.51 13.24
CA PRO A 126 -0.64 9.24 14.22
C PRO A 126 0.68 8.53 14.51
N VAL A 127 1.73 9.30 14.69
CA VAL A 127 3.01 8.80 15.18
C VAL A 127 3.12 9.08 16.66
N PHE A 128 3.30 8.04 17.46
CA PHE A 128 3.58 8.14 18.89
C PHE A 128 5.05 7.86 19.13
N SER A 129 5.71 8.73 19.86
CA SER A 129 7.09 8.54 20.32
C SER A 129 7.18 8.81 21.81
N ALA A 130 8.05 8.07 22.49
CA ALA A 130 8.35 8.28 23.89
C ALA A 130 9.83 8.02 24.13
N GLU A 131 10.43 8.83 24.98
CA GLU A 131 11.75 8.60 25.53
C GLU A 131 11.60 7.94 26.90
N PHE A 132 12.25 6.80 27.08
CA PHE A 132 12.26 6.09 28.35
C PHE A 132 13.61 6.30 29.03
N ALA A 133 13.59 6.58 30.32
CA ALA A 133 14.82 6.51 31.11
C ALA A 133 15.40 5.09 31.03
N PRO A 134 16.73 4.93 31.07
CA PRO A 134 17.34 3.60 31.10
C PRO A 134 16.67 2.77 32.20
N ALA A 135 16.20 1.56 31.86
CA ALA A 135 15.60 0.67 32.81
C ALA A 135 16.60 0.38 33.94
N GLU A 136 16.16 0.45 35.19
CA GLU A 136 16.96 -0.03 36.31
C GLU A 136 17.30 -1.51 36.05
N ALA A 137 18.56 -1.86 36.20
CA ALA A 137 19.18 -3.10 35.68
C ALA A 137 18.62 -4.42 36.25
N ASN A 138 17.58 -4.37 37.09
CA ASN A 138 17.15 -5.51 37.90
C ASN A 138 15.70 -5.98 37.66
N GLY A 139 14.98 -5.48 36.63
CA GLY A 139 13.60 -5.89 36.34
C GLY A 139 13.36 -6.25 34.86
N PRO A 140 12.25 -6.93 34.56
CA PRO A 140 11.85 -7.20 33.19
C PRO A 140 11.68 -5.90 32.39
N HIS A 141 12.29 -5.83 31.21
CA HIS A 141 12.16 -4.67 30.35
C HIS A 141 12.30 -5.03 28.87
N LEU A 142 11.65 -4.22 28.03
CA LEU A 142 11.78 -4.33 26.59
C LEU A 142 13.11 -3.80 26.12
N VAL A 143 13.89 -4.64 25.43
CA VAL A 143 15.17 -4.27 24.81
C VAL A 143 14.97 -3.77 23.39
N ARG A 144 14.11 -4.45 22.63
CA ARG A 144 13.84 -4.12 21.23
C ARG A 144 12.44 -4.61 20.85
N ILE A 145 11.75 -3.85 20.00
CA ILE A 145 10.56 -4.31 19.29
C ILE A 145 10.65 -3.81 17.84
N GLN A 146 10.25 -4.65 16.91
CA GLN A 146 10.22 -4.34 15.50
C GLN A 146 9.10 -5.13 14.83
N GLY A 147 8.29 -4.45 14.03
CA GLY A 147 7.23 -5.05 13.21
C GLY A 147 6.65 -4.03 12.28
N GLY A 148 6.03 -4.51 11.20
CA GLY A 148 5.46 -3.67 10.14
C GLY A 148 6.50 -3.09 9.21
N ILE A 149 6.06 -2.82 7.98
CA ILE A 149 6.87 -2.27 6.90
C ILE A 149 6.34 -0.92 6.41
N ARG A 150 5.03 -0.66 6.58
CA ARG A 150 4.35 0.57 6.16
C ARG A 150 3.18 0.89 7.08
N ALA A 151 2.78 2.17 7.10
CA ALA A 151 1.71 2.66 7.95
C ALA A 151 0.30 2.18 7.53
N ASN A 152 0.14 1.76 6.28
CA ASN A 152 -1.11 1.23 5.73
C ASN A 152 -1.17 -0.31 5.70
N VAL A 153 -0.19 -0.99 6.29
CA VAL A 153 -0.14 -2.45 6.36
C VAL A 153 -0.15 -2.90 7.81
N ALA A 154 -1.14 -3.68 8.20
CA ALA A 154 -1.15 -4.38 9.47
C ALA A 154 -0.10 -5.51 9.42
N PRO A 155 0.91 -5.51 10.32
CA PRO A 155 2.02 -6.43 10.19
C PRO A 155 1.61 -7.90 10.44
N GLY A 156 1.99 -8.78 9.54
CA GLY A 156 1.89 -10.23 9.72
C GLY A 156 2.93 -10.77 10.69
N GLU A 157 4.06 -10.09 10.85
CA GLU A 157 5.12 -10.47 11.79
C GLU A 157 5.55 -9.31 12.67
N CYS A 158 5.84 -9.64 13.95
CA CYS A 158 6.50 -8.74 14.87
C CYS A 158 7.53 -9.50 15.70
N ARG A 159 8.66 -8.87 16.00
CA ARG A 159 9.72 -9.44 16.85
C ARG A 159 10.02 -8.51 18.00
N ALA A 160 10.09 -9.08 19.20
CA ALA A 160 10.49 -8.37 20.40
C ALA A 160 11.62 -9.12 21.11
N VAL A 161 12.46 -8.38 21.81
CA VAL A 161 13.46 -8.92 22.73
C VAL A 161 13.21 -8.29 24.09
N VAL A 162 13.04 -9.12 25.10
CA VAL A 162 12.85 -8.69 26.49
C VAL A 162 13.94 -9.26 27.37
N ALA A 163 14.41 -8.48 28.32
CA ALA A 163 15.35 -8.95 29.34
C ALA A 163 14.62 -9.24 30.65
N GLY A 164 15.17 -10.12 31.48
CA GLY A 164 14.62 -10.45 32.79
C GLY A 164 13.38 -11.32 32.78
N LEU A 165 13.01 -11.92 31.65
CA LEU A 165 11.95 -12.91 31.48
C LEU A 165 12.47 -14.12 30.68
N ASN A 166 11.82 -15.26 30.85
CA ASN A 166 12.08 -16.48 30.08
C ASN A 166 10.81 -17.00 29.41
N ALA A 167 10.96 -17.97 28.51
CA ALA A 167 9.85 -18.54 27.74
C ALA A 167 8.75 -19.13 28.63
N GLN A 168 9.09 -19.80 29.74
CA GLN A 168 8.13 -20.38 30.63
C GLN A 168 7.22 -19.34 31.31
N GLN A 169 7.76 -18.19 31.69
CA GLN A 169 7.01 -17.09 32.32
C GLN A 169 6.03 -16.42 31.32
N CYS A 170 6.40 -16.39 30.04
CA CYS A 170 5.58 -15.74 29.00
C CYS A 170 4.56 -16.69 28.36
N ALA A 171 4.77 -18.02 28.42
CA ALA A 171 3.98 -19.00 27.70
C ALA A 171 2.46 -18.91 27.96
N GLU A 172 2.04 -18.73 29.22
CA GLU A 172 0.61 -18.65 29.54
C GLU A 172 -0.04 -17.36 29.03
N VAL A 173 0.68 -16.25 29.06
CA VAL A 173 0.19 -14.99 28.53
C VAL A 173 0.05 -15.09 27.01
N CYS A 174 1.03 -15.68 26.34
CA CYS A 174 0.98 -15.92 24.89
C CYS A 174 -0.24 -16.76 24.50
N LYS A 175 -0.51 -17.88 25.17
CA LYS A 175 -1.70 -18.72 24.93
C LYS A 175 -3.01 -17.94 25.07
N VAL A 176 -3.11 -17.07 26.07
CA VAL A 176 -4.31 -16.23 26.25
C VAL A 176 -4.48 -15.27 25.08
N VAL A 177 -3.38 -14.67 24.59
CA VAL A 177 -3.43 -13.77 23.45
C VAL A 177 -3.73 -14.52 22.15
N GLU A 178 -3.11 -15.69 21.94
CA GLU A 178 -3.39 -16.58 20.81
C GLU A 178 -4.87 -16.92 20.71
N HIS A 179 -5.46 -17.34 21.83
CA HIS A 179 -6.89 -17.67 21.86
C HIS A 179 -7.80 -16.48 21.52
N LYS A 180 -7.41 -15.27 21.87
CA LYS A 180 -8.23 -14.06 21.66
C LYS A 180 -8.07 -13.47 20.26
N THR A 181 -6.91 -13.61 19.66
CA THR A 181 -6.51 -12.85 18.46
C THR A 181 -6.21 -13.72 17.25
N GLY A 182 -5.94 -15.02 17.45
CA GLY A 182 -5.42 -15.89 16.40
C GLY A 182 -3.92 -15.68 16.08
N VAL A 183 -3.28 -14.69 16.73
CA VAL A 183 -1.83 -14.47 16.59
C VAL A 183 -1.09 -15.57 17.33
N THR A 184 -0.14 -16.23 16.68
CA THR A 184 0.71 -17.26 17.30
C THR A 184 2.05 -16.70 17.74
N PHE A 185 2.69 -17.36 18.73
CA PHE A 185 3.96 -16.90 19.26
C PHE A 185 5.03 -18.00 19.26
N THR A 186 6.24 -17.59 18.86
CA THR A 186 7.45 -18.40 19.05
C THR A 186 8.32 -17.73 20.12
N LEU A 187 8.66 -18.49 21.16
CA LEU A 187 9.47 -18.03 22.28
C LEU A 187 10.82 -18.72 22.26
N MET A 188 11.91 -17.96 22.37
CA MET A 188 13.28 -18.46 22.31
C MET A 188 14.13 -17.80 23.40
N ASP A 189 14.59 -18.60 24.38
CA ASP A 189 15.49 -18.11 25.41
C ASP A 189 16.90 -17.87 24.82
N GLU A 190 17.43 -16.67 24.98
CA GLU A 190 18.72 -16.21 24.51
C GLU A 190 19.59 -15.72 25.69
N GLY A 191 19.97 -16.64 26.56
CA GLY A 191 20.74 -16.32 27.76
C GLY A 191 19.90 -15.57 28.81
N ASP A 192 20.19 -14.29 29.04
CA ASP A 192 19.46 -13.42 29.97
C ASP A 192 18.25 -12.69 29.29
N LYS A 193 17.97 -13.02 28.05
CA LYS A 193 16.92 -12.41 27.23
C LYS A 193 16.02 -13.47 26.65
N LEU A 194 14.80 -13.04 26.33
CA LEU A 194 13.81 -13.81 25.59
C LEU A 194 13.50 -13.10 24.27
N ALA A 195 13.73 -13.81 23.17
CA ALA A 195 13.23 -13.41 21.86
C ALA A 195 11.81 -13.92 21.67
N ILE A 196 10.92 -13.05 21.24
CA ILE A 196 9.49 -13.33 20.99
C ILE A 196 9.22 -12.98 19.54
N ALA A 197 8.77 -13.95 18.73
CA ALA A 197 8.23 -13.70 17.43
C ALA A 197 6.72 -13.90 17.46
N ALA A 198 5.97 -12.93 16.98
CA ALA A 198 4.51 -13.00 16.84
C ALA A 198 4.16 -13.10 15.35
N HIS A 199 3.26 -14.01 15.01
CA HIS A 199 2.81 -14.30 13.65
C HIS A 199 1.30 -14.15 13.58
N GLY A 200 0.83 -13.27 12.74
CA GLY A 200 -0.57 -13.00 12.45
C GLY A 200 -0.84 -12.96 10.96
N ALA A 201 -1.98 -12.46 10.56
CA ALA A 201 -2.30 -12.21 9.18
C ALA A 201 -1.84 -10.78 8.80
N GLU A 202 -1.12 -10.66 7.71
CA GLU A 202 -0.89 -9.36 7.08
C GLU A 202 -2.19 -8.93 6.38
N ALA A 203 -2.54 -7.66 6.52
CA ALA A 203 -3.73 -7.10 5.90
C ALA A 203 -3.53 -5.61 5.62
N HIS A 204 -4.21 -5.10 4.60
CA HIS A 204 -4.28 -3.67 4.38
C HIS A 204 -5.06 -2.99 5.52
N ALA A 205 -4.59 -1.84 6.02
CA ALA A 205 -5.18 -1.20 7.19
C ALA A 205 -6.60 -0.63 6.97
N SER A 206 -7.07 -0.62 5.73
CA SER A 206 -8.43 -0.17 5.37
C SER A 206 -9.43 -1.31 5.20
N THR A 207 -9.00 -2.56 5.31
CA THR A 207 -9.88 -3.75 5.19
C THR A 207 -10.61 -4.09 6.48
#